data_6cf55e8830a7cdecd87e67e3bc51ab24
#
_entry.id   6cf55e8830a7cdecd87e67e3bc51ab24
#
_cell.length_a   1.000
_cell.length_b   1.000
_cell.length_c   1.000
_cell.angle_alpha   90.00
_cell.angle_beta   90.00
_cell.angle_gamma   90.00
#
_symmetry.space_group_name_H-M   'P 1'
#
loop_
_entity.id
_entity.type
_entity.pdbx_description
1 polymer ?
#
loop_
_entity_poly.entity_id
_entity_poly.type
_entity_poly.pdbx_seq_one_letter_code
_entity_poly.pdbx_strand_id
1 'polypeptide(L)'
;MLLSLLLMAWLCPSTVLASADWPDNVSIESDAGIIMDANSGAVIYGKNIHATYAPASITKVLTALIVLERCSMDETVTFSQNAVYNVESNSSSAGYDTGDTASVKDCLYALLLKSANEAANALAEHISGTTEEFAVLMNEKAAELGCQDSHFSNPSGLNDENHYVSAYDMALITKAAFENEDFSKIVATTYYELPPNKKNPEGQGISPGNKMIKKNWPDQYRPDVIGGKTGYTSIALNTLVIGAQQGETKFVTVILHSSGTQYSDTKALLNFGFNNFKAVRIADYDKTFSTIGDDLKISGLPTSEKQVLTIDPDSKIILPVTADFSESTVSLDYALPAGAPSGAIACVNYLLGERTVGHAYLTLKDAVSDAGLALPQALLEVQPSALAPAAENPDISHPEDKEPAPGPSARNADGAAQPPESEPSKQDGNKFSISLKIPSLFWKILAVVVVVA
;
A
#
# COMPACT_ATOMS: atom_id res chain seq x y z
N MET A 1 8.21 25.58 -61.71
CA MET A 1 9.02 26.12 -60.59
C MET A 1 8.21 26.36 -59.29
N LEU A 2 6.90 26.14 -59.25
CA LEU A 2 6.08 26.28 -58.02
C LEU A 2 5.83 24.96 -57.27
N LEU A 3 6.11 23.79 -57.87
CA LEU A 3 5.88 22.48 -57.27
C LEU A 3 7.05 21.99 -56.41
N SER A 4 8.24 22.61 -56.54
CA SER A 4 9.43 22.21 -55.78
C SER A 4 9.55 22.91 -54.42
N LEU A 5 8.74 23.93 -54.14
CA LEU A 5 8.75 24.65 -52.86
C LEU A 5 7.78 24.09 -51.84
N LEU A 6 6.84 23.24 -52.26
CA LEU A 6 5.88 22.60 -51.33
C LEU A 6 6.41 21.30 -50.70
N LEU A 7 7.50 20.71 -51.23
CA LEU A 7 8.07 19.47 -50.68
C LEU A 7 9.15 19.69 -49.62
N MET A 8 9.60 20.96 -49.42
CA MET A 8 10.64 21.27 -48.41
C MET A 8 10.09 21.67 -47.03
N ALA A 9 8.75 21.78 -46.87
CA ALA A 9 8.11 22.17 -45.61
C ALA A 9 7.78 20.97 -44.69
N TRP A 10 8.09 19.73 -45.09
CA TRP A 10 7.74 18.51 -44.34
C TRP A 10 8.94 17.79 -43.73
N LEU A 11 10.12 18.42 -43.71
CA LEU A 11 11.30 17.92 -42.97
C LEU A 11 11.66 18.86 -41.82
N CYS A 12 10.69 19.28 -41.03
CA CYS A 12 11.00 19.62 -39.63
C CYS A 12 11.39 18.32 -38.96
N PRO A 13 12.64 18.13 -38.51
CA PRO A 13 12.94 17.05 -37.61
C PRO A 13 12.07 17.35 -36.37
N SER A 14 11.03 16.54 -36.13
CA SER A 14 10.46 16.42 -34.84
C SER A 14 11.63 15.98 -33.95
N THR A 15 12.19 16.89 -33.18
CA THR A 15 13.05 16.50 -32.07
C THR A 15 12.18 15.68 -31.16
N VAL A 16 12.22 14.37 -31.38
CA VAL A 16 11.81 13.43 -30.32
C VAL A 16 12.77 13.75 -29.20
N LEU A 17 12.32 14.53 -28.23
CA LEU A 17 12.99 14.63 -26.94
C LEU A 17 13.04 13.21 -26.44
N ALA A 18 14.23 12.60 -26.45
CA ALA A 18 14.41 11.32 -25.84
C ALA A 18 13.99 11.50 -24.37
N SER A 19 12.91 10.86 -23.98
CA SER A 19 12.51 10.80 -22.56
C SER A 19 13.72 10.31 -21.77
N ALA A 20 14.03 10.95 -20.65
CA ALA A 20 15.13 10.53 -19.81
C ALA A 20 14.97 9.05 -19.49
N ASP A 21 16.04 8.28 -19.74
CA ASP A 21 16.02 6.84 -19.49
C ASP A 21 15.79 6.57 -18.00
N TRP A 22 14.83 5.71 -17.70
CA TRP A 22 14.60 5.25 -16.33
C TRP A 22 15.75 4.32 -15.90
N PRO A 23 16.49 4.63 -14.84
CA PRO A 23 17.55 3.75 -14.35
C PRO A 23 17.01 2.36 -13.98
N ASP A 24 17.74 1.30 -14.33
CA ASP A 24 17.34 -0.10 -14.10
C ASP A 24 18.49 -0.99 -13.58
N ASN A 25 19.67 -0.43 -13.31
CA ASN A 25 20.92 -1.12 -13.01
C ASN A 25 21.02 -1.58 -11.55
N VAL A 26 19.96 -2.17 -10.99
CA VAL A 26 19.93 -2.78 -9.66
C VAL A 26 19.32 -4.17 -9.71
N SER A 27 19.80 -5.06 -8.85
CA SER A 27 19.24 -6.40 -8.65
C SER A 27 19.32 -6.78 -7.17
N ILE A 28 18.43 -7.65 -6.73
CA ILE A 28 18.37 -8.23 -5.39
C ILE A 28 18.36 -9.75 -5.45
N GLU A 29 18.92 -10.41 -4.43
CA GLU A 29 18.92 -11.87 -4.33
C GLU A 29 17.60 -12.42 -3.77
N SER A 30 16.98 -11.72 -2.82
CA SER A 30 15.70 -12.09 -2.22
C SER A 30 14.62 -12.34 -3.28
N ASP A 31 13.64 -13.19 -2.98
CA ASP A 31 12.62 -13.61 -3.95
C ASP A 31 11.71 -12.47 -4.39
N ALA A 32 11.36 -11.56 -3.46
CA ALA A 32 10.63 -10.35 -3.80
C ALA A 32 11.19 -9.14 -3.05
N GLY A 33 11.05 -7.96 -3.67
CA GLY A 33 11.40 -6.70 -3.03
C GLY A 33 11.05 -5.50 -3.89
N ILE A 34 10.95 -4.36 -3.23
CA ILE A 34 10.55 -3.08 -3.82
C ILE A 34 11.30 -1.93 -3.17
N ILE A 35 11.56 -0.89 -3.93
CA ILE A 35 11.81 0.45 -3.42
C ILE A 35 10.77 1.40 -4.01
N MET A 36 10.09 2.14 -3.14
CA MET A 36 9.02 3.07 -3.44
C MET A 36 9.37 4.45 -2.88
N ASP A 37 9.12 5.50 -3.63
CA ASP A 37 9.17 6.86 -3.09
C ASP A 37 8.03 7.06 -2.08
N ALA A 38 8.37 7.41 -0.84
CA ALA A 38 7.39 7.54 0.23
C ALA A 38 6.52 8.80 0.10
N ASN A 39 6.93 9.80 -0.69
CA ASN A 39 6.12 11.00 -0.91
C ASN A 39 5.04 10.72 -1.97
N SER A 40 5.45 10.24 -3.13
CA SER A 40 4.57 10.08 -4.29
C SER A 40 3.91 8.70 -4.42
N GLY A 41 4.45 7.66 -3.76
CA GLY A 41 4.05 6.28 -3.97
C GLY A 41 4.59 5.65 -5.26
N ALA A 42 5.43 6.36 -6.01
CA ALA A 42 5.99 5.85 -7.25
C ALA A 42 6.98 4.70 -6.99
N VAL A 43 6.83 3.61 -7.75
CA VAL A 43 7.73 2.46 -7.69
C VAL A 43 9.00 2.75 -8.47
N ILE A 44 10.14 2.77 -7.77
CA ILE A 44 11.46 3.02 -8.35
C ILE A 44 12.03 1.74 -8.97
N TYR A 45 11.95 0.64 -8.24
CA TYR A 45 12.32 -0.70 -8.69
C TYR A 45 11.45 -1.74 -7.99
N GLY A 46 11.18 -2.84 -8.69
CA GLY A 46 10.42 -3.95 -8.16
C GLY A 46 10.83 -5.29 -8.76
N LYS A 47 10.88 -6.31 -7.89
CA LYS A 47 11.04 -7.72 -8.25
C LYS A 47 9.90 -8.49 -7.60
N ASN A 48 9.08 -9.19 -8.38
CA ASN A 48 7.96 -10.01 -7.92
C ASN A 48 7.04 -9.27 -6.91
N ILE A 49 6.77 -7.98 -7.17
CA ILE A 49 6.14 -7.09 -6.19
C ILE A 49 4.70 -7.46 -5.83
N HIS A 50 4.01 -8.19 -6.70
CA HIS A 50 2.64 -8.67 -6.51
C HIS A 50 2.57 -10.15 -6.12
N ALA A 51 3.72 -10.85 -6.07
CA ALA A 51 3.76 -12.23 -5.56
C ALA A 51 3.60 -12.25 -4.04
N THR A 52 2.84 -13.22 -3.54
CA THR A 52 2.48 -13.32 -2.12
C THR A 52 3.42 -14.24 -1.35
N TYR A 53 3.79 -13.79 -0.15
CA TYR A 53 4.66 -14.50 0.78
C TYR A 53 4.15 -14.34 2.21
N ALA A 54 4.50 -15.28 3.10
CA ALA A 54 4.27 -15.10 4.53
C ALA A 54 5.08 -13.88 5.03
N PRO A 55 4.45 -12.92 5.74
CA PRO A 55 5.12 -11.68 6.15
C PRO A 55 6.01 -11.83 7.38
N ALA A 56 5.76 -12.80 8.24
CA ALA A 56 6.28 -12.81 9.60
C ALA A 56 5.97 -11.47 10.31
N SER A 57 6.84 -11.04 11.21
CA SER A 57 6.59 -9.88 12.08
C SER A 57 6.60 -8.50 11.41
N ILE A 58 6.78 -8.39 10.08
CA ILE A 58 6.52 -7.10 9.41
C ILE A 58 5.02 -6.76 9.39
N THR A 59 4.13 -7.75 9.58
CA THR A 59 2.69 -7.58 9.87
C THR A 59 2.44 -6.53 10.95
N LYS A 60 3.29 -6.47 11.98
CA LYS A 60 3.18 -5.55 13.10
C LYS A 60 3.24 -4.07 12.73
N VAL A 61 3.67 -3.74 11.51
CA VAL A 61 3.60 -2.38 10.97
C VAL A 61 2.14 -1.95 10.81
N LEU A 62 1.31 -2.82 10.20
CA LEU A 62 -0.12 -2.55 10.04
C LEU A 62 -0.84 -2.54 11.40
N THR A 63 -0.49 -3.47 12.28
CA THR A 63 -1.03 -3.49 13.65
C THR A 63 -0.74 -2.17 14.37
N ALA A 64 0.52 -1.69 14.32
CA ALA A 64 0.91 -0.44 14.95
C ALA A 64 0.19 0.77 14.33
N LEU A 65 0.02 0.81 13.02
CA LEU A 65 -0.71 1.87 12.33
C LEU A 65 -2.14 1.97 12.82
N ILE A 66 -2.87 0.85 12.87
CA ILE A 66 -4.26 0.82 13.35
C ILE A 66 -4.35 1.25 14.82
N VAL A 67 -3.42 0.79 15.67
CA VAL A 67 -3.37 1.18 17.09
C VAL A 67 -3.17 2.69 17.23
N LEU A 68 -2.23 3.26 16.48
CA LEU A 68 -1.92 4.70 16.52
C LEU A 68 -3.05 5.58 15.98
N GLU A 69 -3.91 5.05 15.12
CA GLU A 69 -5.08 5.76 14.61
C GLU A 69 -6.29 5.69 15.56
N ARG A 70 -6.35 4.69 16.45
CA ARG A 70 -7.54 4.40 17.25
C ARG A 70 -7.39 4.59 18.75
N CYS A 71 -6.15 4.62 19.26
CA CYS A 71 -5.88 4.68 20.70
C CYS A 71 -5.02 5.88 21.07
N SER A 72 -5.24 6.40 22.27
CA SER A 72 -4.31 7.33 22.91
C SER A 72 -3.13 6.57 23.54
N MET A 73 -1.95 7.17 23.54
CA MET A 73 -0.71 6.53 24.03
C MET A 73 -0.74 6.14 25.52
N ASP A 74 -1.56 6.82 26.31
CA ASP A 74 -1.71 6.64 27.77
C ASP A 74 -2.83 5.70 28.18
N GLU A 75 -3.62 5.18 27.22
CA GLU A 75 -4.62 4.15 27.52
C GLU A 75 -3.97 2.90 28.11
N THR A 76 -4.68 2.25 29.01
CA THR A 76 -4.20 1.03 29.71
C THR A 76 -4.68 -0.21 29.00
N VAL A 77 -3.74 -1.00 28.49
CA VAL A 77 -3.96 -2.32 27.90
C VAL A 77 -3.82 -3.40 28.98
N THR A 78 -4.76 -4.32 29.05
CA THR A 78 -4.70 -5.49 29.94
C THR A 78 -4.38 -6.74 29.14
N PHE A 79 -3.41 -7.51 29.62
CA PHE A 79 -3.01 -8.77 28.96
C PHE A 79 -3.93 -9.90 29.43
N SER A 80 -4.81 -10.38 28.55
CA SER A 80 -5.65 -11.54 28.78
C SER A 80 -4.84 -12.84 28.75
N GLN A 81 -5.43 -13.92 29.22
CA GLN A 81 -4.84 -15.26 29.06
C GLN A 81 -4.67 -15.62 27.57
N ASN A 82 -5.65 -15.27 26.74
CA ASN A 82 -5.60 -15.52 25.30
C ASN A 82 -4.48 -14.71 24.66
N ALA A 83 -4.36 -13.42 24.94
CA ALA A 83 -3.28 -12.59 24.40
C ALA A 83 -1.88 -13.15 24.68
N VAL A 84 -1.67 -13.70 25.89
CA VAL A 84 -0.35 -14.18 26.33
C VAL A 84 -0.04 -15.58 25.82
N TYR A 85 -1.01 -16.49 25.79
CA TYR A 85 -0.75 -17.90 25.51
C TYR A 85 -1.20 -18.38 24.12
N ASN A 86 -1.96 -17.58 23.38
CA ASN A 86 -2.27 -17.87 21.98
C ASN A 86 -1.15 -17.36 21.06
N VAL A 87 0.07 -17.79 21.34
CA VAL A 87 1.29 -17.52 20.58
C VAL A 87 2.11 -18.79 20.45
N GLU A 88 2.91 -18.91 19.42
CA GLU A 88 3.83 -20.04 19.27
C GLU A 88 4.87 -20.08 20.40
N SER A 89 5.15 -21.27 20.93
CA SER A 89 6.19 -21.47 21.95
C SER A 89 7.55 -20.96 21.44
N ASN A 90 8.27 -20.24 22.30
CA ASN A 90 9.55 -19.60 21.99
C ASN A 90 9.51 -18.51 20.92
N SER A 91 8.34 -18.04 20.55
CA SER A 91 8.21 -16.87 19.68
C SER A 91 8.57 -15.58 20.43
N SER A 92 8.70 -14.46 19.71
CA SER A 92 9.11 -13.18 20.28
C SER A 92 8.16 -12.68 21.35
N SER A 93 8.68 -12.34 22.53
CA SER A 93 7.93 -11.89 23.70
C SER A 93 8.66 -10.80 24.47
N ALA A 94 7.93 -9.88 25.10
CA ALA A 94 8.43 -8.89 26.06
C ALA A 94 8.23 -9.34 27.53
N GLY A 95 7.71 -10.55 27.72
CA GLY A 95 7.57 -11.16 29.04
C GLY A 95 6.35 -10.71 29.84
N TYR A 96 5.33 -10.18 29.20
CA TYR A 96 4.03 -9.94 29.87
C TYR A 96 3.34 -11.26 30.22
N ASP A 97 2.54 -11.25 31.28
CA ASP A 97 1.74 -12.40 31.73
C ASP A 97 0.27 -12.00 31.93
N THR A 98 -0.59 -12.99 32.05
CA THR A 98 -2.02 -12.78 32.25
C THR A 98 -2.31 -11.85 33.42
N GLY A 99 -3.08 -10.81 33.19
CA GLY A 99 -3.45 -9.78 34.17
C GLY A 99 -2.36 -8.74 34.42
N ASP A 100 -1.25 -8.72 33.64
CA ASP A 100 -0.38 -7.56 33.56
C ASP A 100 -1.11 -6.42 32.83
N THR A 101 -0.69 -5.20 33.11
CA THR A 101 -1.17 -4.01 32.43
C THR A 101 0.01 -3.16 31.96
N ALA A 102 -0.15 -2.50 30.82
CA ALA A 102 0.84 -1.57 30.28
C ALA A 102 0.12 -0.45 29.52
N SER A 103 0.79 0.68 29.30
CA SER A 103 0.26 1.70 28.41
C SER A 103 0.28 1.24 26.95
N VAL A 104 -0.62 1.79 26.09
CA VAL A 104 -0.56 1.60 24.64
C VAL A 104 0.84 1.92 24.13
N LYS A 105 1.44 2.99 24.64
CA LYS A 105 2.83 3.38 24.30
C LYS A 105 3.82 2.24 24.59
N ASP A 106 3.81 1.66 25.78
CA ASP A 106 4.73 0.58 26.17
C ASP A 106 4.49 -0.68 25.32
N CYS A 107 3.22 -0.98 25.06
CA CYS A 107 2.84 -2.08 24.15
C CYS A 107 3.35 -1.86 22.72
N LEU A 108 3.29 -0.64 22.18
CA LEU A 108 3.81 -0.31 20.86
C LEU A 108 5.34 -0.43 20.80
N TYR A 109 6.07 0.00 21.84
CA TYR A 109 7.51 -0.22 21.94
C TYR A 109 7.84 -1.72 22.02
N ALA A 110 7.12 -2.50 22.82
CA ALA A 110 7.27 -3.96 22.87
C ALA A 110 6.97 -4.62 21.51
N LEU A 111 5.90 -4.18 20.83
CA LEU A 111 5.48 -4.64 19.51
C LEU A 111 6.55 -4.40 18.44
N LEU A 112 7.07 -3.18 18.34
CA LEU A 112 7.92 -2.78 17.22
C LEU A 112 9.41 -3.06 17.47
N LEU A 113 9.93 -2.87 18.69
CA LEU A 113 11.34 -3.10 19.00
C LEU A 113 11.61 -4.57 19.35
N LYS A 114 10.84 -5.14 20.29
CA LYS A 114 11.02 -6.51 20.75
C LYS A 114 10.28 -7.53 19.90
N SER A 115 9.37 -7.06 19.06
CA SER A 115 8.48 -7.91 18.22
C SER A 115 7.54 -8.79 19.06
N ALA A 116 7.13 -8.34 20.25
CA ALA A 116 6.33 -9.07 21.20
C ALA A 116 4.96 -9.48 20.60
N ASN A 117 4.71 -10.79 20.54
CA ASN A 117 3.46 -11.33 19.96
C ASN A 117 2.29 -11.15 20.92
N GLU A 118 2.51 -11.33 22.23
CA GLU A 118 1.50 -11.08 23.25
C GLU A 118 1.07 -9.61 23.31
N ALA A 119 1.98 -8.68 23.00
CA ALA A 119 1.63 -7.26 22.89
C ALA A 119 0.77 -6.98 21.65
N ALA A 120 1.03 -7.67 20.51
CA ALA A 120 0.19 -7.57 19.33
C ALA A 120 -1.24 -8.05 19.64
N ASN A 121 -1.38 -9.21 20.28
CA ASN A 121 -2.68 -9.77 20.65
C ASN A 121 -3.41 -8.89 21.66
N ALA A 122 -2.71 -8.40 22.71
CA ALA A 122 -3.31 -7.55 23.73
C ALA A 122 -3.83 -6.23 23.18
N LEU A 123 -3.06 -5.59 22.25
CA LEU A 123 -3.50 -4.39 21.55
C LEU A 123 -4.70 -4.66 20.63
N ALA A 124 -4.71 -5.81 19.95
CA ALA A 124 -5.83 -6.23 19.12
C ALA A 124 -7.10 -6.45 19.95
N GLU A 125 -7.00 -7.18 21.06
CA GLU A 125 -8.12 -7.38 21.99
C GLU A 125 -8.61 -6.06 22.61
N HIS A 126 -7.70 -5.13 22.93
CA HIS A 126 -8.03 -3.81 23.46
C HIS A 126 -8.92 -3.00 22.51
N ILE A 127 -8.67 -3.08 21.20
CA ILE A 127 -9.41 -2.33 20.18
C ILE A 127 -10.69 -3.03 19.76
N SER A 128 -10.64 -4.36 19.57
CA SER A 128 -11.69 -5.12 18.87
C SER A 128 -12.32 -6.22 19.72
N GLY A 129 -11.81 -6.45 20.93
CA GLY A 129 -12.29 -7.52 21.79
C GLY A 129 -11.65 -8.88 21.51
N THR A 130 -11.34 -9.21 20.25
CA THR A 130 -10.65 -10.45 19.84
C THR A 130 -9.60 -10.18 18.76
N THR A 131 -8.66 -11.12 18.58
CA THR A 131 -7.66 -11.08 17.50
C THR A 131 -8.28 -11.29 16.13
N GLU A 132 -9.35 -12.06 16.04
CA GLU A 132 -10.12 -12.34 14.82
C GLU A 132 -10.85 -11.08 14.33
N GLU A 133 -11.53 -10.38 15.23
CA GLU A 133 -12.19 -9.10 14.91
C GLU A 133 -11.17 -8.03 14.52
N PHE A 134 -9.98 -8.03 15.13
CA PHE A 134 -8.91 -7.15 14.74
C PHE A 134 -8.37 -7.49 13.34
N ALA A 135 -8.29 -8.77 12.96
CA ALA A 135 -7.90 -9.17 11.62
C ALA A 135 -8.86 -8.64 10.54
N VAL A 136 -10.16 -8.53 10.84
CA VAL A 136 -11.13 -7.85 9.95
C VAL A 136 -10.73 -6.39 9.76
N LEU A 137 -10.44 -5.65 10.84
CA LEU A 137 -9.96 -4.26 10.75
C LEU A 137 -8.64 -4.12 9.97
N MET A 138 -7.74 -5.11 10.10
CA MET A 138 -6.49 -5.12 9.34
C MET A 138 -6.75 -5.20 7.83
N ASN A 139 -7.66 -6.07 7.41
CA ASN A 139 -8.01 -6.22 6.00
C ASN A 139 -8.78 -5.00 5.46
N GLU A 140 -9.67 -4.40 6.26
CA GLU A 140 -10.34 -3.14 5.94
C GLU A 140 -9.31 -2.01 5.73
N LYS A 141 -8.36 -1.86 6.67
CA LYS A 141 -7.30 -0.85 6.55
C LYS A 141 -6.37 -1.10 5.36
N ALA A 142 -6.01 -2.35 5.10
CA ALA A 142 -5.23 -2.70 3.92
C ALA A 142 -5.97 -2.30 2.62
N ALA A 143 -7.26 -2.60 2.52
CA ALA A 143 -8.09 -2.19 1.37
C ALA A 143 -8.19 -0.66 1.25
N GLU A 144 -8.34 0.08 2.36
CA GLU A 144 -8.33 1.56 2.38
C GLU A 144 -7.02 2.12 1.82
N LEU A 145 -5.88 1.48 2.13
CA LEU A 145 -4.56 1.87 1.62
C LEU A 145 -4.31 1.45 0.17
N GLY A 146 -5.26 0.75 -0.48
CA GLY A 146 -5.15 0.30 -1.86
C GLY A 146 -4.44 -1.04 -2.04
N CYS A 147 -4.25 -1.82 -0.97
CA CYS A 147 -3.70 -3.17 -1.04
C CYS A 147 -4.67 -4.11 -1.75
N GLN A 148 -4.15 -4.98 -2.61
CA GLN A 148 -4.96 -5.90 -3.43
C GLN A 148 -4.49 -7.36 -3.36
N ASP A 149 -3.26 -7.60 -2.95
CA ASP A 149 -2.61 -8.90 -3.01
C ASP A 149 -2.38 -9.52 -1.61
N SER A 150 -2.79 -8.84 -0.54
CA SER A 150 -2.48 -9.22 0.83
C SER A 150 -3.73 -9.59 1.62
N HIS A 151 -3.55 -10.52 2.56
CA HIS A 151 -4.58 -10.88 3.53
C HIS A 151 -3.96 -11.13 4.91
N PHE A 152 -4.59 -10.62 5.95
CA PHE A 152 -4.13 -10.67 7.33
C PHE A 152 -5.11 -11.50 8.18
N SER A 153 -4.62 -12.53 8.86
CA SER A 153 -5.41 -13.39 9.75
C SER A 153 -5.08 -13.20 11.23
N ASN A 154 -3.98 -12.51 11.56
CA ASN A 154 -3.62 -12.23 12.95
C ASN A 154 -2.76 -10.95 13.07
N PRO A 155 -2.70 -10.31 14.28
CA PRO A 155 -1.98 -9.06 14.48
C PRO A 155 -0.46 -9.22 14.59
N SER A 156 0.06 -10.44 14.71
CA SER A 156 1.45 -10.70 15.06
C SER A 156 2.33 -11.10 13.87
N GLY A 157 1.74 -11.68 12.81
CA GLY A 157 2.44 -12.26 11.68
C GLY A 157 2.96 -13.67 11.95
N LEU A 158 2.41 -14.37 12.94
CA LEU A 158 2.62 -15.80 13.08
C LEU A 158 2.01 -16.56 11.91
N ASN A 159 2.55 -17.75 11.65
CA ASN A 159 2.20 -18.50 10.44
C ASN A 159 0.72 -18.91 10.43
N ASP A 160 0.08 -18.65 9.33
CA ASP A 160 -1.27 -19.07 8.99
C ASP A 160 -1.35 -19.14 7.47
N GLU A 161 -2.05 -20.13 6.90
CA GLU A 161 -2.12 -20.32 5.45
C GLU A 161 -2.84 -19.18 4.72
N ASN A 162 -3.71 -18.45 5.44
CA ASN A 162 -4.42 -17.28 4.93
C ASN A 162 -3.72 -15.96 5.30
N HIS A 163 -2.49 -16.00 5.85
CA HIS A 163 -1.73 -14.82 6.22
C HIS A 163 -0.57 -14.59 5.24
N TYR A 164 -0.80 -13.75 4.25
CA TYR A 164 0.17 -13.48 3.19
C TYR A 164 0.14 -12.02 2.77
N VAL A 165 1.28 -11.55 2.25
CA VAL A 165 1.43 -10.17 1.77
C VAL A 165 2.23 -10.13 0.48
N SER A 166 2.03 -9.08 -0.32
CA SER A 166 2.91 -8.72 -1.42
C SER A 166 3.90 -7.63 -0.98
N ALA A 167 5.02 -7.49 -1.71
CA ALA A 167 5.98 -6.44 -1.45
C ALA A 167 5.39 -5.05 -1.75
N TYR A 168 4.52 -4.96 -2.75
CA TYR A 168 3.82 -3.72 -3.11
C TYR A 168 2.88 -3.26 -2.00
N ASP A 169 2.01 -4.15 -1.51
CA ASP A 169 1.06 -3.81 -0.44
C ASP A 169 1.79 -3.45 0.86
N MET A 170 2.84 -4.20 1.21
CA MET A 170 3.65 -3.86 2.38
C MET A 170 4.37 -2.52 2.23
N ALA A 171 4.71 -2.09 1.01
CA ALA A 171 5.26 -0.76 0.77
C ALA A 171 4.21 0.33 0.98
N LEU A 172 2.96 0.14 0.53
CA LEU A 172 1.84 1.05 0.81
C LEU A 172 1.58 1.18 2.31
N ILE A 173 1.48 0.06 3.02
CA ILE A 173 1.29 0.02 4.48
C ILE A 173 2.45 0.73 5.21
N THR A 174 3.69 0.46 4.79
CA THR A 174 4.88 1.04 5.41
C THR A 174 4.97 2.54 5.12
N LYS A 175 4.62 2.98 3.91
CA LYS A 175 4.51 4.40 3.56
C LYS A 175 3.53 5.11 4.50
N ALA A 176 2.30 4.60 4.63
CA ALA A 176 1.29 5.16 5.51
C ALA A 176 1.74 5.18 6.99
N ALA A 177 2.40 4.12 7.45
CA ALA A 177 2.93 4.07 8.81
C ALA A 177 3.98 5.16 9.07
N PHE A 178 4.87 5.44 8.10
CA PHE A 178 5.88 6.51 8.21
C PHE A 178 5.32 7.94 8.07
N GLU A 179 4.06 8.13 7.71
CA GLU A 179 3.35 9.40 7.79
C GLU A 179 2.94 9.73 9.23
N ASN A 180 2.85 8.71 10.10
CA ASN A 180 2.60 8.90 11.53
C ASN A 180 3.91 9.19 12.28
N GLU A 181 3.96 10.33 12.97
CA GLU A 181 5.17 10.77 13.69
C GLU A 181 5.54 9.85 14.86
N ASP A 182 4.56 9.30 15.59
CA ASP A 182 4.81 8.40 16.71
C ASP A 182 5.34 7.05 16.23
N PHE A 183 4.81 6.52 15.11
CA PHE A 183 5.40 5.34 14.47
C PHE A 183 6.86 5.59 14.13
N SER A 184 7.15 6.67 13.42
CA SER A 184 8.51 7.04 13.00
C SER A 184 9.44 7.17 14.19
N LYS A 185 9.00 7.76 15.29
CA LYS A 185 9.74 7.91 16.54
C LYS A 185 10.04 6.54 17.20
N ILE A 186 9.04 5.66 17.27
CA ILE A 186 9.21 4.35 17.89
C ILE A 186 10.19 3.50 17.09
N VAL A 187 10.03 3.39 15.76
CA VAL A 187 10.89 2.53 14.93
C VAL A 187 12.32 3.06 14.76
N ALA A 188 12.57 4.34 15.05
CA ALA A 188 13.90 4.95 15.11
C ALA A 188 14.61 4.74 16.45
N THR A 189 13.87 4.31 17.49
CA THR A 189 14.40 4.14 18.84
C THR A 189 15.33 2.92 18.90
N THR A 190 16.54 3.10 19.44
CA THR A 190 17.55 2.03 19.55
C THR A 190 17.55 1.33 20.89
N TYR A 191 16.95 1.92 21.92
CA TYR A 191 16.78 1.36 23.25
C TYR A 191 15.54 1.97 23.93
N TYR A 192 14.76 1.15 24.58
CA TYR A 192 13.61 1.56 25.38
C TYR A 192 13.54 0.70 26.64
N GLU A 193 13.15 1.28 27.78
CA GLU A 193 12.98 0.58 29.04
C GLU A 193 11.49 0.37 29.29
N LEU A 194 11.07 -0.90 29.24
CA LEU A 194 9.72 -1.29 29.60
C LEU A 194 9.55 -1.26 31.12
N PRO A 195 8.38 -0.81 31.60
CA PRO A 195 8.07 -0.81 33.04
C PRO A 195 8.07 -2.24 33.62
N PRO A 196 8.12 -2.36 34.96
CA PRO A 196 7.99 -3.64 35.65
C PRO A 196 6.72 -4.40 35.25
N ASN A 197 6.86 -5.72 35.11
CA ASN A 197 5.76 -6.66 34.95
C ASN A 197 6.01 -7.92 35.79
N LYS A 198 5.09 -8.90 35.81
CA LYS A 198 5.21 -10.10 36.64
C LYS A 198 6.47 -10.91 36.43
N LYS A 199 6.93 -11.02 35.15
CA LYS A 199 8.16 -11.76 34.79
C LYS A 199 9.43 -10.93 34.91
N ASN A 200 9.32 -9.61 34.85
CA ASN A 200 10.44 -8.66 34.92
C ASN A 200 10.10 -7.58 35.96
N PRO A 201 10.21 -7.87 37.27
CA PRO A 201 9.79 -6.94 38.33
C PRO A 201 10.66 -5.67 38.43
N GLU A 202 11.85 -5.68 37.84
CA GLU A 202 12.73 -4.51 37.74
C GLU A 202 12.59 -3.72 36.43
N GLY A 203 11.63 -4.12 35.57
CA GLY A 203 11.53 -3.63 34.20
C GLY A 203 12.46 -4.35 33.24
N GLN A 204 12.44 -3.98 31.97
CA GLN A 204 13.22 -4.63 30.92
C GLN A 204 13.69 -3.65 29.85
N GLY A 205 15.00 -3.56 29.66
CA GLY A 205 15.59 -2.88 28.49
C GLY A 205 15.37 -3.67 27.21
N ILE A 206 14.80 -3.04 26.19
CA ILE A 206 14.57 -3.65 24.87
C ILE A 206 15.26 -2.87 23.77
N SER A 207 15.64 -3.56 22.71
CA SER A 207 16.30 -2.97 21.53
C SER A 207 15.70 -3.56 20.25
N PRO A 208 15.65 -2.79 19.15
CA PRO A 208 15.06 -3.26 17.89
C PRO A 208 15.88 -4.39 17.26
N GLY A 209 15.17 -5.29 16.53
CA GLY A 209 15.81 -6.28 15.67
C GLY A 209 16.48 -5.68 14.42
N ASN A 210 16.07 -4.49 14.02
CA ASN A 210 16.62 -3.77 12.88
C ASN A 210 18.07 -3.33 13.14
N LYS A 211 19.03 -3.96 12.43
CA LYS A 211 20.45 -3.66 12.55
C LYS A 211 20.85 -2.37 11.85
N MET A 212 20.05 -1.87 10.88
CA MET A 212 20.43 -0.72 10.06
C MET A 212 20.40 0.61 10.80
N ILE A 213 19.75 0.70 11.96
CA ILE A 213 19.77 1.89 12.83
C ILE A 213 20.78 1.77 13.99
N LYS A 214 21.48 0.65 14.10
CA LYS A 214 22.36 0.32 15.24
C LYS A 214 23.83 0.47 14.88
N LYS A 215 24.50 1.49 15.41
CA LYS A 215 25.93 1.79 15.15
C LYS A 215 26.89 0.66 15.53
N ASN A 216 26.50 -0.22 16.46
CA ASN A 216 27.28 -1.40 16.84
C ASN A 216 27.17 -2.57 15.83
N TRP A 217 26.44 -2.39 14.74
CA TRP A 217 26.39 -3.28 13.60
C TRP A 217 26.90 -2.58 12.34
N PRO A 218 28.22 -2.27 12.25
CA PRO A 218 28.78 -1.38 11.22
C PRO A 218 28.50 -1.86 9.79
N ASP A 219 28.48 -3.18 9.58
CA ASP A 219 28.22 -3.76 8.25
C ASP A 219 26.77 -3.53 7.77
N GLN A 220 25.81 -3.38 8.69
CA GLN A 220 24.41 -3.16 8.35
C GLN A 220 23.98 -1.70 8.54
N TYR A 221 24.62 -0.99 9.46
CA TYR A 221 24.27 0.39 9.81
C TYR A 221 24.26 1.34 8.59
N ARG A 222 23.24 2.19 8.52
CA ARG A 222 23.14 3.30 7.56
C ARG A 222 22.58 4.54 8.27
N PRO A 223 23.25 5.69 8.14
CA PRO A 223 22.84 6.91 8.84
C PRO A 223 21.56 7.54 8.28
N ASP A 224 21.19 7.23 7.05
CA ASP A 224 19.99 7.70 6.35
C ASP A 224 18.75 6.84 6.62
N VAL A 225 18.88 5.69 7.29
CA VAL A 225 17.75 4.86 7.71
C VAL A 225 17.08 5.49 8.92
N ILE A 226 15.77 5.80 8.76
CA ILE A 226 14.92 6.43 9.78
C ILE A 226 14.13 5.42 10.62
N GLY A 227 14.21 4.13 10.33
CA GLY A 227 13.54 3.08 11.08
C GLY A 227 13.10 1.91 10.22
N GLY A 228 12.38 0.98 10.83
CA GLY A 228 11.82 -0.17 10.12
C GLY A 228 11.55 -1.36 11.02
N LYS A 229 11.09 -2.45 10.42
CA LYS A 229 10.72 -3.69 11.10
C LYS A 229 11.30 -4.92 10.42
N THR A 230 11.84 -5.85 11.21
CA THR A 230 12.30 -7.17 10.77
C THR A 230 11.23 -8.22 11.02
N GLY A 231 11.23 -9.26 10.20
CA GLY A 231 10.45 -10.47 10.44
C GLY A 231 11.25 -11.73 10.11
N TYR A 232 10.91 -12.82 10.77
CA TYR A 232 11.45 -14.14 10.48
C TYR A 232 10.48 -15.22 10.98
N THR A 233 10.18 -16.17 10.15
CA THR A 233 9.69 -17.51 10.49
C THR A 233 10.37 -18.52 9.54
N SER A 234 10.27 -19.80 9.84
CA SER A 234 10.82 -20.84 8.94
C SER A 234 10.16 -20.87 7.56
N ILE A 235 8.89 -20.39 7.45
CA ILE A 235 8.14 -20.30 6.20
C ILE A 235 8.43 -18.98 5.49
N ALA A 236 8.39 -17.85 6.20
CA ALA A 236 8.62 -16.53 5.63
C ALA A 236 10.09 -16.27 5.29
N LEU A 237 11.01 -17.02 5.86
CA LEU A 237 12.43 -16.68 5.90
C LEU A 237 12.63 -15.26 6.49
N ASN A 238 13.66 -14.52 6.06
CA ASN A 238 13.82 -13.15 6.53
C ASN A 238 12.97 -12.19 5.71
N THR A 239 12.28 -11.30 6.42
CA THR A 239 11.54 -10.17 5.85
C THR A 239 12.01 -8.87 6.49
N LEU A 240 11.98 -7.77 5.72
CA LEU A 240 12.46 -6.48 6.20
C LEU A 240 11.69 -5.34 5.52
N VAL A 241 11.22 -4.39 6.32
CA VAL A 241 10.72 -3.11 5.83
C VAL A 241 11.55 -1.98 6.43
N ILE A 242 11.97 -1.01 5.60
CA ILE A 242 12.85 0.10 6.00
C ILE A 242 12.32 1.40 5.40
N GLY A 243 12.27 2.46 6.23
CA GLY A 243 12.22 3.83 5.78
C GLY A 243 13.60 4.46 5.79
N ALA A 244 13.94 5.22 4.75
CA ALA A 244 15.21 5.95 4.67
C ALA A 244 14.99 7.32 4.03
N GLN A 245 15.77 8.32 4.45
CA GLN A 245 15.61 9.69 3.99
C GLN A 245 16.95 10.40 3.79
N GLN A 246 17.10 11.10 2.66
CA GLN A 246 18.19 12.05 2.39
C GLN A 246 17.57 13.34 1.83
N GLY A 247 17.67 14.43 2.58
CA GLY A 247 17.01 15.69 2.23
C GLY A 247 15.50 15.52 2.05
N GLU A 248 15.00 15.94 0.90
CA GLU A 248 13.56 15.86 0.55
C GLU A 248 13.15 14.46 0.03
N THR A 249 14.12 13.61 -0.34
CA THR A 249 13.86 12.27 -0.89
C THR A 249 13.72 11.27 0.25
N LYS A 250 12.57 10.60 0.31
CA LYS A 250 12.24 9.58 1.30
C LYS A 250 11.81 8.30 0.61
N PHE A 251 12.45 7.20 0.91
CA PHE A 251 12.13 5.89 0.34
C PHE A 251 11.63 4.92 1.40
N VAL A 252 10.74 4.04 0.96
CA VAL A 252 10.37 2.80 1.64
C VAL A 252 10.92 1.63 0.83
N THR A 253 11.54 0.67 1.52
CA THR A 253 11.94 -0.61 0.93
C THR A 253 11.28 -1.76 1.65
N VAL A 254 10.88 -2.77 0.90
CA VAL A 254 10.37 -4.04 1.42
C VAL A 254 11.16 -5.18 0.79
N ILE A 255 11.61 -6.11 1.60
CA ILE A 255 12.23 -7.37 1.20
C ILE A 255 11.42 -8.52 1.79
N LEU A 256 11.02 -9.46 0.93
CA LEU A 256 10.30 -10.68 1.31
C LEU A 256 11.07 -11.93 0.92
N HIS A 257 10.91 -12.98 1.71
CA HIS A 257 11.42 -14.32 1.49
C HIS A 257 12.93 -14.36 1.17
N SER A 258 13.73 -13.77 2.08
CA SER A 258 15.18 -13.66 1.92
C SER A 258 15.92 -14.75 2.68
N SER A 259 16.82 -15.45 2.02
CA SER A 259 17.70 -16.47 2.62
C SER A 259 18.90 -15.88 3.36
N GLY A 260 18.83 -14.61 3.82
CA GLY A 260 19.90 -13.96 4.63
C GLY A 260 20.46 -12.69 4.00
N THR A 261 20.01 -12.30 2.82
CA THR A 261 20.48 -11.12 2.07
C THR A 261 19.62 -9.87 2.28
N GLN A 262 18.62 -9.90 3.17
CA GLN A 262 17.67 -8.79 3.36
C GLN A 262 18.35 -7.43 3.62
N TYR A 263 19.50 -7.39 4.30
CA TYR A 263 20.21 -6.15 4.55
C TYR A 263 21.06 -5.70 3.36
N SER A 264 21.73 -6.61 2.66
CA SER A 264 22.50 -6.30 1.43
C SER A 264 21.58 -5.83 0.31
N ASP A 265 20.45 -6.51 0.13
CA ASP A 265 19.44 -6.17 -0.87
C ASP A 265 18.82 -4.80 -0.57
N THR A 266 18.45 -4.54 0.69
CA THR A 266 17.97 -3.21 1.11
C THR A 266 18.99 -2.11 0.84
N LYS A 267 20.28 -2.36 1.14
CA LYS A 267 21.35 -1.39 0.85
C LYS A 267 21.51 -1.15 -0.65
N ALA A 268 21.41 -2.20 -1.48
CA ALA A 268 21.49 -2.08 -2.92
C ALA A 268 20.33 -1.20 -3.45
N LEU A 269 19.11 -1.45 -2.98
CA LEU A 269 17.93 -0.65 -3.35
C LEU A 269 18.05 0.81 -2.91
N LEU A 270 18.46 1.07 -1.67
CA LEU A 270 18.63 2.44 -1.16
C LEU A 270 19.75 3.19 -1.88
N ASN A 271 20.90 2.54 -2.14
CA ASN A 271 21.97 3.14 -2.93
C ASN A 271 21.50 3.48 -4.35
N PHE A 272 20.78 2.55 -4.97
CA PHE A 272 20.20 2.77 -6.29
C PHE A 272 19.22 3.95 -6.27
N GLY A 273 18.28 3.99 -5.31
CA GLY A 273 17.31 5.08 -5.19
C GLY A 273 17.98 6.44 -5.01
N PHE A 274 18.82 6.59 -3.99
CA PHE A 274 19.43 7.89 -3.67
C PHE A 274 20.47 8.37 -4.70
N ASN A 275 21.13 7.46 -5.42
CA ASN A 275 22.11 7.85 -6.44
C ASN A 275 21.49 8.25 -7.76
N ASN A 276 20.29 7.72 -8.05
CA ASN A 276 19.68 7.88 -9.38
C ASN A 276 18.41 8.72 -9.39
N PHE A 277 17.81 9.02 -8.23
CA PHE A 277 16.51 9.71 -8.16
C PHE A 277 16.55 10.90 -7.19
N LYS A 278 15.71 11.89 -7.48
CA LYS A 278 15.51 13.10 -6.66
C LYS A 278 14.02 13.37 -6.50
N ALA A 279 13.59 13.72 -5.30
CA ALA A 279 12.25 14.28 -5.08
C ALA A 279 12.22 15.73 -5.55
N VAL A 280 11.16 16.09 -6.25
CA VAL A 280 10.94 17.43 -6.80
C VAL A 280 9.58 17.93 -6.32
N ARG A 281 9.56 19.11 -5.67
CA ARG A 281 8.33 19.73 -5.22
C ARG A 281 7.56 20.28 -6.42
N ILE A 282 6.30 19.87 -6.57
CA ILE A 282 5.47 20.26 -7.72
C ILE A 282 5.27 21.77 -7.76
N ALA A 283 5.00 22.39 -6.61
CA ALA A 283 4.72 23.83 -6.50
C ALA A 283 5.88 24.73 -6.94
N ASP A 284 7.12 24.22 -7.01
CA ASP A 284 8.27 25.01 -7.48
C ASP A 284 8.27 25.17 -9.00
N TYR A 285 7.67 24.24 -9.74
CA TYR A 285 7.72 24.15 -11.20
C TYR A 285 6.37 24.30 -11.88
N ASP A 286 5.32 23.64 -11.38
CA ASP A 286 3.97 23.71 -11.96
C ASP A 286 3.16 24.84 -11.32
N LYS A 287 2.92 25.89 -12.10
CA LYS A 287 2.08 27.03 -11.73
C LYS A 287 0.68 26.97 -12.33
N THR A 288 0.39 25.93 -13.11
CA THR A 288 -0.87 25.83 -13.87
C THR A 288 -2.08 25.96 -12.95
N PHE A 289 -2.06 25.26 -11.81
CA PHE A 289 -3.17 25.27 -10.88
C PHE A 289 -3.16 26.44 -9.88
N SER A 290 -2.06 27.18 -9.79
CA SER A 290 -1.99 28.40 -8.95
C SER A 290 -2.58 29.63 -9.64
N THR A 291 -2.74 29.62 -10.97
CA THR A 291 -3.23 30.72 -11.80
C THR A 291 -4.68 30.59 -12.26
N ILE A 292 -5.31 29.44 -12.06
CA ILE A 292 -6.69 29.17 -12.49
C ILE A 292 -7.72 30.08 -11.78
N GLY A 293 -7.33 30.74 -10.69
CA GLY A 293 -8.24 31.54 -9.87
C GLY A 293 -8.85 32.80 -10.51
N ASP A 294 -8.22 33.36 -11.54
CA ASP A 294 -8.67 34.65 -12.09
C ASP A 294 -9.81 34.51 -13.13
N ASP A 295 -9.98 33.34 -13.77
CA ASP A 295 -10.95 33.14 -14.85
C ASP A 295 -11.94 31.97 -14.61
N LEU A 296 -11.97 31.38 -13.42
CA LEU A 296 -12.83 30.20 -13.14
C LEU A 296 -14.30 30.61 -13.09
N LYS A 297 -15.11 30.00 -13.96
CA LYS A 297 -16.57 30.13 -13.93
C LYS A 297 -17.21 28.86 -13.40
N ILE A 298 -17.80 28.91 -12.22
CA ILE A 298 -18.62 27.81 -11.71
C ILE A 298 -20.07 28.02 -12.19
N SER A 299 -20.60 27.06 -12.93
CA SER A 299 -21.95 27.13 -13.52
C SER A 299 -22.19 28.39 -14.38
N GLY A 300 -21.14 28.93 -15.04
CA GLY A 300 -21.25 30.10 -15.91
C GLY A 300 -21.22 31.44 -15.20
N LEU A 301 -21.12 31.45 -13.88
CA LEU A 301 -21.00 32.70 -13.08
C LEU A 301 -19.53 32.95 -12.74
N PRO A 302 -19.01 34.18 -12.92
CA PRO A 302 -17.68 34.55 -12.46
C PRO A 302 -17.63 34.48 -10.94
N THR A 303 -16.62 33.80 -10.39
CA THR A 303 -16.36 33.83 -8.95
C THR A 303 -15.66 35.16 -8.62
N SER A 304 -16.19 35.87 -7.65
CA SER A 304 -15.62 37.16 -7.22
C SER A 304 -14.39 37.01 -6.32
N GLU A 305 -13.93 35.79 -6.07
CA GLU A 305 -12.86 35.51 -5.11
C GLU A 305 -11.69 34.78 -5.77
N LYS A 306 -10.51 35.33 -5.51
CA LYS A 306 -9.23 34.81 -5.97
C LYS A 306 -8.93 33.49 -5.28
N GLN A 307 -8.65 32.45 -6.07
CA GLN A 307 -8.25 31.11 -5.66
C GLN A 307 -9.38 30.19 -5.17
N VAL A 308 -9.84 29.35 -6.07
CA VAL A 308 -10.80 28.28 -5.75
C VAL A 308 -10.12 26.93 -5.77
N LEU A 309 -9.05 26.75 -6.55
CA LEU A 309 -8.37 25.46 -6.72
C LEU A 309 -6.91 25.58 -6.28
N THR A 310 -6.44 24.59 -5.54
CA THR A 310 -5.04 24.51 -5.09
C THR A 310 -4.57 23.07 -5.08
N ILE A 311 -3.29 22.89 -5.36
CA ILE A 311 -2.55 21.66 -5.07
C ILE A 311 -1.82 21.86 -3.74
N ASP A 312 -1.73 20.80 -2.93
CA ASP A 312 -0.93 20.83 -1.72
C ASP A 312 0.52 21.24 -2.09
N PRO A 313 1.03 22.34 -1.52
CA PRO A 313 2.34 22.89 -1.84
C PRO A 313 3.49 21.94 -1.49
N ASP A 314 3.27 20.97 -0.60
CA ASP A 314 4.26 19.98 -0.21
C ASP A 314 4.23 18.72 -1.07
N SER A 315 3.29 18.60 -2.00
CA SER A 315 3.24 17.49 -2.95
C SER A 315 4.50 17.39 -3.81
N LYS A 316 5.01 16.17 -3.94
CA LYS A 316 6.27 15.87 -4.63
C LYS A 316 6.09 14.77 -5.66
N ILE A 317 6.90 14.84 -6.71
CA ILE A 317 7.14 13.74 -7.64
C ILE A 317 8.58 13.26 -7.51
N ILE A 318 8.85 12.04 -7.96
CA ILE A 318 10.20 11.47 -8.03
C ILE A 318 10.66 11.42 -9.48
N LEU A 319 11.85 11.96 -9.74
CA LEU A 319 12.44 11.95 -11.08
C LEU A 319 13.83 11.35 -11.06
N PRO A 320 14.29 10.70 -12.14
CA PRO A 320 15.72 10.46 -12.33
C PRO A 320 16.51 11.77 -12.15
N VAL A 321 17.72 11.68 -11.58
CA VAL A 321 18.59 12.87 -11.40
C VAL A 321 18.92 13.55 -12.72
N THR A 322 18.89 12.81 -13.84
CA THR A 322 19.13 13.26 -15.21
C THR A 322 17.92 13.91 -15.87
N ALA A 323 16.72 13.73 -15.32
CA ALA A 323 15.48 14.26 -15.88
C ALA A 323 15.15 15.65 -15.30
N ASP A 324 14.56 16.50 -16.13
CA ASP A 324 13.98 17.77 -15.73
C ASP A 324 12.46 17.65 -15.52
N PHE A 325 11.89 18.48 -14.64
CA PHE A 325 10.45 18.50 -14.38
C PHE A 325 9.64 18.77 -15.67
N SER A 326 10.17 19.57 -16.57
CA SER A 326 9.54 19.91 -17.86
C SER A 326 9.39 18.72 -18.83
N GLU A 327 10.05 17.60 -18.55
CA GLU A 327 9.90 16.36 -19.32
C GLU A 327 8.68 15.54 -18.87
N SER A 328 8.12 15.88 -17.69
CA SER A 328 6.90 15.24 -17.21
C SER A 328 5.66 15.76 -17.94
N THR A 329 4.71 14.85 -18.16
CA THR A 329 3.37 15.17 -18.67
C THR A 329 2.34 15.04 -17.57
N VAL A 330 1.20 15.73 -17.72
CA VAL A 330 0.13 15.78 -16.71
C VAL A 330 -1.11 15.08 -17.25
N SER A 331 -1.73 14.26 -16.42
CA SER A 331 -3.04 13.65 -16.66
C SER A 331 -3.95 13.90 -15.45
N LEU A 332 -5.19 14.32 -15.71
CA LEU A 332 -6.21 14.52 -14.69
C LEU A 332 -7.11 13.29 -14.58
N ASP A 333 -7.27 12.80 -13.37
CA ASP A 333 -8.24 11.76 -13.05
C ASP A 333 -9.29 12.30 -12.06
N TYR A 334 -10.54 12.21 -12.44
CA TYR A 334 -11.69 12.63 -11.61
C TYR A 334 -12.25 11.49 -10.76
N ALA A 335 -11.83 10.24 -11.02
CA ALA A 335 -12.13 9.09 -10.18
C ALA A 335 -11.15 9.06 -9.00
N LEU A 336 -11.55 9.65 -7.88
CA LEU A 336 -10.71 9.76 -6.70
C LEU A 336 -10.62 8.39 -6.00
N PRO A 337 -9.41 7.96 -5.57
CA PRO A 337 -9.26 6.76 -4.75
C PRO A 337 -9.86 6.95 -3.36
N ALA A 338 -10.11 5.81 -2.69
CA ALA A 338 -10.52 5.79 -1.32
C ALA A 338 -9.53 6.49 -0.43
N GLY A 339 -9.32 7.28 0.21
CA GLY A 339 -8.19 7.94 0.92
C GLY A 339 -7.78 9.29 0.31
N ALA A 340 -8.48 9.76 -0.74
CA ALA A 340 -8.27 11.11 -1.24
C ALA A 340 -8.62 12.15 -0.15
N PRO A 341 -7.87 13.28 -0.04
CA PRO A 341 -8.15 14.31 0.94
C PRO A 341 -9.56 14.86 0.82
N SER A 342 -10.16 15.23 1.96
CA SER A 342 -11.45 15.93 1.97
C SER A 342 -11.37 17.21 1.13
N GLY A 343 -12.35 17.42 0.25
CA GLY A 343 -12.37 18.54 -0.69
C GLY A 343 -11.55 18.33 -1.97
N ALA A 344 -10.91 17.18 -2.16
CA ALA A 344 -10.30 16.83 -3.44
C ALA A 344 -11.39 16.69 -4.52
N ILE A 345 -11.12 17.24 -5.71
CA ILE A 345 -12.02 17.19 -6.87
C ILE A 345 -11.40 16.45 -8.07
N ALA A 346 -10.08 16.30 -8.08
CA ALA A 346 -9.34 15.55 -9.07
C ALA A 346 -7.97 15.13 -8.52
N CYS A 347 -7.43 14.05 -9.07
CA CYS A 347 -6.05 13.65 -8.93
C CYS A 347 -5.27 14.10 -10.16
N VAL A 348 -4.18 14.84 -9.96
CA VAL A 348 -3.26 15.29 -10.99
C VAL A 348 -2.09 14.32 -11.02
N ASN A 349 -2.06 13.43 -12.00
CA ASN A 349 -0.98 12.47 -12.17
C ASN A 349 0.13 13.08 -13.04
N TYR A 350 1.37 12.96 -12.58
CA TYR A 350 2.58 13.33 -13.33
C TYR A 350 3.24 12.07 -13.88
N LEU A 351 3.56 12.09 -15.18
CA LEU A 351 4.13 10.95 -15.87
C LEU A 351 5.45 11.35 -16.53
N LEU A 352 6.45 10.48 -16.44
CA LEU A 352 7.67 10.54 -17.26
C LEU A 352 7.62 9.39 -18.26
N GLY A 353 7.35 9.71 -19.53
CA GLY A 353 6.94 8.72 -20.52
C GLY A 353 5.61 8.07 -20.10
N GLU A 354 5.59 6.74 -19.93
CA GLU A 354 4.41 5.99 -19.49
C GLU A 354 4.37 5.72 -17.96
N ARG A 355 5.42 6.15 -17.22
CA ARG A 355 5.54 5.88 -15.79
C ARG A 355 4.94 7.01 -14.97
N THR A 356 4.06 6.68 -14.05
CA THR A 356 3.61 7.63 -13.02
C THR A 356 4.77 7.88 -12.05
N VAL A 357 5.21 9.12 -11.97
CA VAL A 357 6.30 9.58 -11.10
C VAL A 357 5.80 10.27 -9.84
N GLY A 358 4.50 10.47 -9.73
CA GLY A 358 3.79 10.98 -8.58
C GLY A 358 2.47 11.61 -8.96
N HIS A 359 1.75 12.05 -7.92
CA HIS A 359 0.46 12.73 -8.09
C HIS A 359 0.29 13.83 -7.04
N ALA A 360 -0.65 14.72 -7.29
CA ALA A 360 -1.15 15.69 -6.34
C ALA A 360 -2.67 15.77 -6.41
N TYR A 361 -3.32 16.06 -5.30
CA TYR A 361 -4.75 16.28 -5.31
C TYR A 361 -5.07 17.76 -5.56
N LEU A 362 -5.97 17.98 -6.51
CA LEU A 362 -6.55 19.29 -6.74
C LEU A 362 -7.72 19.47 -5.76
N THR A 363 -7.58 20.41 -4.83
CA THR A 363 -8.58 20.67 -3.79
C THR A 363 -9.23 22.04 -3.98
N LEU A 364 -10.51 22.13 -3.59
CA LEU A 364 -11.16 23.42 -3.41
C LEU A 364 -10.65 24.03 -2.10
N LYS A 365 -10.00 25.17 -2.19
CA LYS A 365 -9.68 25.94 -0.99
C LYS A 365 -10.94 26.70 -0.59
N ASP A 366 -11.42 26.45 0.66
CA ASP A 366 -12.53 27.21 1.21
C ASP A 366 -12.14 28.70 1.28
N ALA A 367 -12.65 29.49 0.35
CA ALA A 367 -12.62 30.94 0.44
C ALA A 367 -13.43 31.48 1.65
N VAL A 368 -14.05 30.58 2.40
CA VAL A 368 -15.06 30.84 3.42
C VAL A 368 -14.48 30.97 4.83
N SER A 369 -13.26 30.49 5.11
CA SER A 369 -12.73 30.55 6.49
C SER A 369 -12.40 31.95 6.98
N ASP A 370 -12.17 32.92 6.08
CA ASP A 370 -11.81 34.28 6.46
C ASP A 370 -12.98 35.30 6.38
N ALA A 371 -14.09 34.97 5.76
CA ALA A 371 -15.19 35.92 5.51
C ALA A 371 -16.52 35.56 6.21
N GLY A 372 -16.64 34.44 6.90
CA GLY A 372 -17.84 34.09 7.68
C GLY A 372 -19.13 33.84 6.86
N LEU A 373 -19.03 33.60 5.56
CA LEU A 373 -20.15 33.33 4.68
C LEU A 373 -20.26 31.81 4.40
N ALA A 374 -21.20 31.15 5.05
CA ALA A 374 -21.56 29.77 4.76
C ALA A 374 -22.08 29.64 3.31
N LEU A 375 -21.46 28.77 2.52
CA LEU A 375 -22.03 28.35 1.24
C LEU A 375 -23.42 27.74 1.47
N PRO A 376 -24.43 28.04 0.62
CA PRO A 376 -25.74 27.41 0.71
C PRO A 376 -25.57 25.90 0.52
N GLN A 377 -26.10 25.11 1.43
CA GLN A 377 -26.11 23.64 1.40
C GLN A 377 -26.63 23.00 0.10
N ALA A 378 -27.34 23.78 -0.73
CA ALA A 378 -27.87 23.39 -2.03
C ALA A 378 -26.81 23.12 -3.13
N LEU A 379 -25.54 23.49 -2.92
CA LEU A 379 -24.45 23.23 -3.89
C LEU A 379 -23.69 21.92 -3.62
N LEU A 380 -23.92 21.27 -2.47
CA LEU A 380 -23.31 19.98 -2.11
C LEU A 380 -24.14 18.76 -2.49
N GLU A 381 -25.40 18.97 -2.93
CA GLU A 381 -26.23 17.89 -3.48
C GLU A 381 -26.16 17.88 -4.99
N VAL A 382 -25.13 17.29 -5.57
CA VAL A 382 -25.17 16.74 -6.92
C VAL A 382 -26.05 15.50 -6.85
N GLN A 383 -27.36 15.67 -7.12
CA GLN A 383 -28.25 14.54 -7.31
C GLN A 383 -27.75 13.74 -8.53
N PRO A 384 -27.55 12.41 -8.41
CA PRO A 384 -27.31 11.61 -9.59
C PRO A 384 -28.54 11.73 -10.50
N SER A 385 -28.30 12.18 -11.72
CA SER A 385 -29.29 12.31 -12.79
C SER A 385 -30.09 11.00 -12.87
N ALA A 386 -31.39 11.10 -12.65
CA ALA A 386 -32.31 9.99 -12.72
C ALA A 386 -32.26 9.35 -14.13
N LEU A 387 -31.69 8.16 -14.21
CA LEU A 387 -31.91 7.25 -15.32
C LEU A 387 -33.40 6.89 -15.33
N ALA A 388 -34.05 7.18 -16.43
CA ALA A 388 -35.46 6.83 -16.66
C ALA A 388 -35.72 5.33 -16.40
N PRO A 389 -36.86 4.95 -15.81
CA PRO A 389 -37.17 3.57 -15.54
C PRO A 389 -37.37 2.82 -16.85
N ALA A 390 -36.68 1.70 -16.99
CA ALA A 390 -36.91 0.73 -18.05
C ALA A 390 -38.33 0.15 -17.90
N ALA A 391 -39.05 0.06 -19.05
CA ALA A 391 -40.40 -0.43 -19.17
C ALA A 391 -40.57 -1.80 -18.48
N GLU A 392 -41.68 -1.90 -17.75
CA GLU A 392 -42.20 -3.14 -17.20
C GLU A 392 -42.57 -4.12 -18.34
N ASN A 393 -42.08 -5.35 -18.21
CA ASN A 393 -42.61 -6.48 -18.96
C ASN A 393 -43.58 -7.26 -18.07
N PRO A 394 -44.75 -7.68 -18.61
CA PRO A 394 -45.80 -8.25 -17.81
C PRO A 394 -45.64 -9.77 -17.60
N ASP A 395 -45.97 -10.14 -16.38
CA ASP A 395 -46.66 -11.39 -15.98
C ASP A 395 -46.06 -12.75 -16.40
N ILE A 396 -45.42 -13.42 -15.46
CA ILE A 396 -45.45 -14.88 -15.37
C ILE A 396 -45.70 -15.29 -13.92
N SER A 397 -46.87 -15.90 -13.74
CA SER A 397 -47.43 -16.47 -12.53
C SER A 397 -46.57 -17.53 -11.86
N HIS A 398 -46.51 -17.44 -10.53
CA HIS A 398 -46.11 -18.52 -9.63
C HIS A 398 -47.05 -19.70 -9.61
N PRO A 399 -46.61 -20.91 -9.32
CA PRO A 399 -47.37 -21.84 -8.50
C PRO A 399 -46.69 -22.13 -7.14
N GLU A 400 -47.63 -22.24 -6.19
CA GLU A 400 -47.45 -22.43 -4.77
C GLU A 400 -46.76 -23.72 -4.34
N ASP A 401 -46.10 -23.60 -3.21
CA ASP A 401 -45.91 -24.51 -2.06
C ASP A 401 -46.13 -26.00 -2.18
N LYS A 402 -45.16 -26.73 -1.64
CA LYS A 402 -45.39 -27.82 -0.63
C LYS A 402 -44.10 -28.16 0.10
N GLU A 403 -44.16 -27.94 1.43
CA GLU A 403 -43.31 -28.61 2.42
C GLU A 403 -43.37 -30.14 2.32
N PRO A 404 -42.32 -30.85 2.71
CA PRO A 404 -42.47 -32.14 3.31
C PRO A 404 -41.87 -32.20 4.72
N ALA A 405 -42.67 -32.81 5.59
CA ALA A 405 -42.45 -33.10 7.01
C ALA A 405 -41.34 -34.13 7.29
N PRO A 406 -40.96 -34.28 8.59
CA PRO A 406 -39.71 -34.92 9.00
C PRO A 406 -39.82 -36.41 9.38
N GLY A 407 -38.67 -37.10 9.37
CA GLY A 407 -38.35 -38.28 10.12
C GLY A 407 -37.82 -39.46 9.32
N PRO A 408 -37.24 -40.49 9.94
CA PRO A 408 -36.75 -40.62 11.29
C PRO A 408 -35.28 -41.11 11.43
N SER A 409 -34.79 -40.97 12.66
CA SER A 409 -33.60 -41.58 13.27
C SER A 409 -33.41 -43.08 13.03
N ALA A 410 -32.15 -43.53 12.81
CA ALA A 410 -31.48 -44.47 13.71
C ALA A 410 -30.29 -45.24 13.10
N ARG A 411 -29.25 -45.29 13.89
CA ARG A 411 -28.34 -46.41 14.27
C ARG A 411 -27.07 -46.70 13.44
N ASN A 412 -26.01 -46.59 14.21
CA ASN A 412 -24.68 -47.24 14.23
C ASN A 412 -24.49 -48.50 13.39
N ALA A 413 -23.33 -48.60 12.76
CA ALA A 413 -22.46 -49.77 12.91
C ALA A 413 -21.05 -49.49 12.37
N ASP A 414 -20.06 -49.96 13.10
CA ASP A 414 -18.63 -50.04 12.89
C ASP A 414 -18.22 -50.73 11.57
N GLY A 415 -17.02 -50.44 11.08
CA GLY A 415 -16.35 -51.26 10.08
C GLY A 415 -15.12 -50.59 9.45
N ALA A 416 -13.96 -50.89 10.02
CA ALA A 416 -12.66 -50.56 9.44
C ALA A 416 -12.39 -51.34 8.16
N ALA A 417 -11.78 -50.69 7.15
CA ALA A 417 -10.90 -51.35 6.16
C ALA A 417 -9.99 -50.32 5.46
N GLN A 418 -8.69 -50.62 5.47
CA GLN A 418 -7.62 -49.90 4.77
C GLN A 418 -7.67 -50.14 3.24
N PRO A 419 -6.96 -49.31 2.47
CA PRO A 419 -7.03 -49.26 1.01
C PRO A 419 -6.02 -50.20 0.32
N PRO A 420 -6.20 -50.53 -0.95
CA PRO A 420 -5.13 -51.09 -1.78
C PRO A 420 -4.46 -50.02 -2.66
N GLU A 421 -3.16 -50.18 -2.74
CA GLU A 421 -2.28 -49.56 -3.76
C GLU A 421 -2.67 -50.04 -5.16
N SER A 422 -2.51 -49.16 -6.15
CA SER A 422 -2.23 -49.60 -7.53
C SER A 422 -1.53 -48.51 -8.34
N GLU A 423 -0.56 -48.95 -9.07
CA GLU A 423 0.45 -48.29 -9.89
C GLU A 423 -0.09 -47.56 -11.16
N PRO A 424 0.81 -46.94 -11.96
CA PRO A 424 0.50 -45.77 -12.79
C PRO A 424 0.13 -46.16 -14.25
N SER A 425 -0.72 -45.37 -14.88
CA SER A 425 -0.97 -45.46 -16.33
C SER A 425 -0.73 -44.14 -17.05
N LYS A 426 0.20 -44.22 -17.95
CA LYS A 426 0.49 -43.55 -19.24
C LYS A 426 -0.23 -42.28 -19.65
N GLN A 427 0.64 -41.35 -20.07
CA GLN A 427 0.43 -40.15 -20.90
C GLN A 427 -0.54 -40.39 -22.06
N ASP A 428 -1.44 -39.42 -22.26
CA ASP A 428 -1.94 -39.07 -23.58
C ASP A 428 -2.02 -37.55 -23.70
N GLY A 429 -1.32 -37.04 -24.72
CA GLY A 429 -1.23 -35.60 -24.99
C GLY A 429 -2.51 -35.06 -25.62
N ASN A 430 -3.05 -34.04 -25.04
CA ASN A 430 -4.12 -33.26 -25.64
C ASN A 430 -3.61 -31.83 -25.92
N LYS A 431 -3.41 -31.56 -27.21
CA LYS A 431 -3.09 -30.21 -27.74
C LYS A 431 -4.33 -29.35 -27.62
N PHE A 432 -4.30 -28.37 -26.72
CA PHE A 432 -5.27 -27.28 -26.73
C PHE A 432 -4.87 -26.25 -27.80
N SER A 433 -5.66 -26.15 -28.87
CA SER A 433 -5.60 -25.07 -29.83
C SER A 433 -6.57 -23.95 -29.39
N ILE A 434 -6.02 -22.81 -29.00
CA ILE A 434 -6.81 -21.59 -28.71
C ILE A 434 -7.08 -20.88 -30.04
N SER A 435 -8.32 -20.91 -30.49
CA SER A 435 -8.78 -20.12 -31.63
C SER A 435 -9.16 -18.72 -31.16
N LEU A 436 -8.27 -17.74 -31.37
CA LEU A 436 -8.58 -16.33 -31.18
C LEU A 436 -9.47 -15.82 -32.34
N LYS A 437 -10.73 -15.56 -32.08
CA LYS A 437 -11.59 -14.80 -33.00
C LYS A 437 -11.26 -13.32 -32.90
N ILE A 438 -10.50 -12.81 -33.86
CA ILE A 438 -10.24 -11.36 -34.02
C ILE A 438 -11.49 -10.71 -34.64
N PRO A 439 -12.05 -9.64 -34.04
CA PRO A 439 -13.21 -8.95 -34.58
C PRO A 439 -12.94 -8.37 -35.98
N SER A 440 -13.94 -8.46 -36.86
CA SER A 440 -13.86 -8.01 -38.28
C SER A 440 -13.54 -6.52 -38.47
N LEU A 441 -13.55 -5.73 -37.40
CA LEU A 441 -13.19 -4.31 -37.42
C LEU A 441 -11.68 -4.10 -37.60
N PHE A 442 -10.84 -5.03 -37.14
CA PHE A 442 -9.37 -4.94 -37.25
C PHE A 442 -8.90 -4.98 -38.72
N TRP A 443 -9.54 -5.79 -39.55
CA TRP A 443 -9.22 -5.91 -40.98
C TRP A 443 -9.67 -4.69 -41.82
N LYS A 444 -10.66 -3.93 -41.36
CA LYS A 444 -11.11 -2.70 -42.04
C LYS A 444 -10.16 -1.53 -41.79
N ILE A 445 -9.48 -1.49 -40.65
CA ILE A 445 -8.50 -0.43 -40.34
C ILE A 445 -7.18 -0.71 -41.09
N LEU A 446 -6.77 -1.97 -41.21
CA LEU A 446 -5.55 -2.33 -41.93
C LEU A 446 -5.67 -2.07 -43.45
N ALA A 447 -6.88 -2.19 -44.04
CA ALA A 447 -7.13 -1.94 -45.45
C ALA A 447 -7.07 -0.43 -45.81
N VAL A 448 -7.28 0.47 -44.86
CA VAL A 448 -7.23 1.93 -45.09
C VAL A 448 -5.79 2.43 -45.05
N VAL A 449 -4.89 1.79 -44.32
CA VAL A 449 -3.49 2.18 -44.19
C VAL A 449 -2.66 1.79 -45.44
N VAL A 450 -3.09 0.74 -46.17
CA VAL A 450 -2.35 0.26 -47.39
C VAL A 450 -2.76 1.01 -48.66
N VAL A 451 -3.84 1.81 -48.64
CA VAL A 451 -4.29 2.59 -49.80
C VAL A 451 -3.79 4.04 -49.78
N VAL A 452 -3.12 4.48 -48.71
CA VAL A 452 -2.60 5.85 -48.53
C VAL A 452 -1.05 5.88 -48.44
N ALA A 453 -0.37 4.74 -48.71
CA ALA A 453 1.08 4.70 -48.86
C ALA A 453 1.51 4.60 -50.35
#